data_bdefe0274c63852e50d84645b3a51659
#
_entry.id   bdefe0274c63852e50d84645b3a51659
#
_cell.length_a   1.000
_cell.length_b   1.000
_cell.length_c   1.000
_cell.angle_alpha   90.00
_cell.angle_beta   90.00
_cell.angle_gamma   90.00
#
_symmetry.space_group_name_H-M   'P 1'
#
loop_
_entity.id
_entity.type
_entity.pdbx_description
1 polymer ?
#
loop_
_entity_poly.entity_id
_entity_poly.type
_entity_poly.pdbx_seq_one_letter_code
_entity_poly.pdbx_strand_id
1 'polypeptide(L)'
;VIYQCNDVIETIEKGNLTEENDLRNKGEALFFRAYCYFNLVRAFGEVPLVTFKVNDASEANVPKTTAEEIYKQIDSDLTQAEGLLPRQWQSAYLGRLTWGSARALHARTYMMRNDWQNMYTAATDVMNSGQYNLNTPYDVIFTDEGENSSESVFELQCASTAALPASDKIGSQFCEVQGVRGSGQWDLGWGWHMGTELMGEAFEPGDPRKDATLLYFRRSDTDPITPENTNKPYGESPVSQADGTYFNKKAYTCLLYTSPSPRD
;
A
#
# COMPACT_ATOMS: atom_id res chain seq x y z
N VAL A 1 -3.59 -13.21 9.59
CA VAL A 1 -4.10 -13.10 8.21
C VAL A 1 -4.10 -14.46 7.52
N ILE A 2 -2.95 -15.17 7.35
CA ILE A 2 -2.90 -16.47 6.63
C ILE A 2 -3.88 -17.49 7.21
N TYR A 3 -3.94 -17.63 8.55
CA TYR A 3 -4.92 -18.51 9.20
C TYR A 3 -6.36 -18.16 8.80
N GLN A 4 -6.71 -16.89 8.81
CA GLN A 4 -8.06 -16.44 8.42
C GLN A 4 -8.35 -16.72 6.94
N CYS A 5 -7.35 -16.54 6.07
CA CYS A 5 -7.49 -16.90 4.66
C CYS A 5 -7.75 -18.40 4.49
N ASN A 6 -6.98 -19.24 5.18
CA ASN A 6 -7.17 -20.69 5.16
C ASN A 6 -8.55 -21.10 5.68
N ASP A 7 -9.03 -20.44 6.75
CA ASP A 7 -10.36 -20.70 7.31
C ASP A 7 -11.49 -20.39 6.30
N VAL A 8 -11.41 -19.25 5.63
CA VAL A 8 -12.38 -18.87 4.59
C VAL A 8 -12.35 -19.85 3.41
N ILE A 9 -11.15 -20.14 2.88
CA ILE A 9 -10.99 -21.04 1.74
C ILE A 9 -11.54 -22.43 2.09
N GLU A 10 -11.14 -22.99 3.22
CA GLU A 10 -11.56 -24.31 3.66
C GLU A 10 -13.06 -24.38 3.93
N THR A 11 -13.66 -23.35 4.52
CA THR A 11 -15.10 -23.27 4.78
C THR A 11 -15.90 -23.31 3.48
N ILE A 12 -15.47 -22.57 2.47
CA ILE A 12 -16.13 -22.53 1.17
C ILE A 12 -15.98 -23.88 0.44
N GLU A 13 -14.78 -24.47 0.46
CA GLU A 13 -14.51 -25.74 -0.20
C GLU A 13 -15.23 -26.92 0.46
N LYS A 14 -15.14 -27.06 1.79
CA LYS A 14 -15.80 -28.13 2.53
C LYS A 14 -17.33 -27.99 2.53
N GLY A 15 -17.82 -26.74 2.52
CA GLY A 15 -19.24 -26.45 2.42
C GLY A 15 -19.82 -26.61 1.02
N ASN A 16 -18.96 -26.83 -0.01
CA ASN A 16 -19.34 -26.80 -1.42
C ASN A 16 -20.16 -25.55 -1.78
N LEU A 17 -19.74 -24.38 -1.24
CA LEU A 17 -20.43 -23.12 -1.47
C LEU A 17 -20.08 -22.60 -2.88
N THR A 18 -21.10 -22.37 -3.69
CA THR A 18 -20.94 -22.01 -5.10
C THR A 18 -21.61 -20.68 -5.46
N GLU A 19 -22.20 -20.02 -4.48
CA GLU A 19 -22.77 -18.68 -4.69
C GLU A 19 -21.69 -17.69 -5.12
N GLU A 20 -22.04 -16.77 -5.98
CA GLU A 20 -21.09 -15.81 -6.54
C GLU A 20 -20.31 -15.05 -5.47
N ASN A 21 -20.97 -14.64 -4.38
CA ASN A 21 -20.33 -13.92 -3.29
C ASN A 21 -19.34 -14.80 -2.52
N ASP A 22 -19.64 -16.08 -2.33
CA ASP A 22 -18.74 -17.02 -1.67
C ASP A 22 -17.47 -17.23 -2.52
N LEU A 23 -17.64 -17.40 -3.81
CA LEU A 23 -16.54 -17.54 -4.75
C LEU A 23 -15.65 -16.28 -4.81
N ARG A 24 -16.26 -15.10 -4.77
CA ARG A 24 -15.54 -13.82 -4.66
C ARG A 24 -14.77 -13.71 -3.34
N ASN A 25 -15.38 -14.07 -2.22
CA ASN A 25 -14.72 -14.11 -0.90
C ASN A 25 -13.54 -15.09 -0.90
N LYS A 26 -13.69 -16.26 -1.55
CA LYS A 26 -12.57 -17.19 -1.75
C LYS A 26 -11.46 -16.55 -2.56
N GLY A 27 -11.78 -15.84 -3.64
CA GLY A 27 -10.81 -15.12 -4.47
C GLY A 27 -10.01 -14.08 -3.67
N GLU A 28 -10.69 -13.33 -2.81
CA GLU A 28 -10.02 -12.36 -1.92
C GLU A 28 -9.13 -13.06 -0.88
N ALA A 29 -9.58 -14.15 -0.29
CA ALA A 29 -8.78 -14.92 0.67
C ALA A 29 -7.53 -15.51 0.02
N LEU A 30 -7.63 -16.03 -1.19
CA LEU A 30 -6.49 -16.51 -1.98
C LEU A 30 -5.50 -15.38 -2.30
N PHE A 31 -5.98 -14.22 -2.71
CA PHE A 31 -5.13 -13.05 -2.94
C PHE A 31 -4.36 -12.65 -1.67
N PHE A 32 -5.04 -12.51 -0.53
CA PHE A 32 -4.38 -12.12 0.71
C PHE A 32 -3.41 -13.19 1.24
N ARG A 33 -3.70 -14.48 1.04
CA ARG A 33 -2.75 -15.54 1.37
C ARG A 33 -1.49 -15.43 0.51
N ALA A 34 -1.64 -15.28 -0.79
CA ALA A 34 -0.53 -15.04 -1.72
C ALA A 34 0.27 -13.78 -1.35
N TYR A 35 -0.40 -12.67 -1.05
CA TYR A 35 0.23 -11.41 -0.65
C TYR A 35 1.07 -11.58 0.63
N CYS A 36 0.53 -12.28 1.63
CA CYS A 36 1.26 -12.55 2.87
C CYS A 36 2.50 -13.42 2.62
N TYR A 37 2.36 -14.50 1.85
CA TYR A 37 3.50 -15.36 1.51
C TYR A 37 4.53 -14.65 0.63
N PHE A 38 4.11 -13.79 -0.28
CA PHE A 38 5.00 -12.96 -1.07
C PHE A 38 5.85 -12.03 -0.18
N ASN A 39 5.26 -11.41 0.84
CA ASN A 39 6.02 -10.60 1.79
C ASN A 39 6.96 -11.45 2.66
N LEU A 40 6.50 -12.62 3.14
CA LEU A 40 7.31 -13.52 3.95
C LEU A 40 8.52 -14.07 3.18
N VAL A 41 8.31 -14.56 1.96
CA VAL A 41 9.41 -15.13 1.16
C VAL A 41 10.44 -14.08 0.76
N ARG A 42 10.03 -12.85 0.49
CA ARG A 42 10.96 -11.74 0.21
C ARG A 42 11.79 -11.34 1.43
N ALA A 43 11.19 -11.35 2.61
CA ALA A 43 11.85 -10.91 3.83
C ALA A 43 12.74 -11.99 4.45
N PHE A 44 12.32 -13.27 4.38
CA PHE A 44 12.92 -14.36 5.14
C PHE A 44 13.40 -15.54 4.27
N GLY A 45 13.12 -15.56 2.97
CA GLY A 45 13.41 -16.70 2.11
C GLY A 45 12.50 -17.89 2.45
N GLU A 46 13.09 -18.99 2.93
CA GLU A 46 12.35 -20.17 3.32
C GLU A 46 11.53 -19.93 4.60
N VAL A 47 10.24 -20.20 4.54
CA VAL A 47 9.32 -20.10 5.67
C VAL A 47 8.38 -21.32 5.68
N PRO A 48 7.73 -21.65 6.81
CA PRO A 48 6.68 -22.67 6.84
C PRO A 48 5.52 -22.32 5.90
N LEU A 49 5.12 -23.24 5.04
CA LEU A 49 3.98 -23.09 4.15
C LEU A 49 2.75 -23.78 4.72
N VAL A 50 1.84 -22.99 5.28
CA VAL A 50 0.60 -23.45 5.91
C VAL A 50 -0.58 -23.07 5.05
N THR A 51 -1.15 -24.03 4.31
CA THR A 51 -2.28 -23.82 3.38
C THR A 51 -3.58 -24.42 3.89
N PHE A 52 -3.61 -24.84 5.15
CA PHE A 52 -4.74 -25.45 5.82
C PHE A 52 -5.07 -24.70 7.12
N LYS A 53 -6.28 -24.90 7.62
CA LYS A 53 -6.68 -24.39 8.94
C LYS A 53 -6.02 -25.21 10.04
N VAL A 54 -5.22 -24.55 10.86
CA VAL A 54 -4.62 -25.17 12.04
C VAL A 54 -5.69 -25.31 13.14
N ASN A 55 -6.04 -26.53 13.52
CA ASN A 55 -7.07 -26.79 14.51
C ASN A 55 -6.49 -27.11 15.90
N ASP A 56 -5.27 -27.61 15.96
CA ASP A 56 -4.58 -27.83 17.23
C ASP A 56 -3.08 -27.52 17.15
N ALA A 57 -2.42 -27.47 18.32
CA ALA A 57 -1.02 -27.09 18.43
C ALA A 57 -0.04 -28.06 17.74
N SER A 58 -0.42 -29.33 17.56
CA SER A 58 0.44 -30.33 16.90
C SER A 58 0.58 -30.05 15.41
N GLU A 59 -0.45 -29.49 14.79
CA GLU A 59 -0.47 -29.11 13.38
C GLU A 59 0.33 -27.83 13.08
N ALA A 60 0.63 -27.04 14.12
CA ALA A 60 1.33 -25.76 13.97
C ALA A 60 2.84 -25.91 13.70
N ASN A 61 3.41 -27.08 13.97
CA ASN A 61 4.85 -27.33 13.82
C ASN A 61 5.19 -27.76 12.37
N VAL A 62 5.05 -26.83 11.43
CA VAL A 62 5.34 -27.06 10.02
C VAL A 62 6.80 -26.69 9.73
N PRO A 63 7.58 -27.58 9.08
CA PRO A 63 8.95 -27.26 8.66
C PRO A 63 8.98 -26.15 7.60
N LYS A 64 10.14 -25.53 7.44
CA LYS A 64 10.37 -24.58 6.36
C LYS A 64 10.21 -25.24 4.99
N THR A 65 9.63 -24.52 4.09
CA THR A 65 9.44 -24.87 2.67
C THR A 65 10.35 -24.00 1.82
N THR A 66 10.85 -24.53 0.72
CA THR A 66 11.72 -23.79 -0.19
C THR A 66 11.03 -22.56 -0.79
N ALA A 67 11.80 -21.52 -1.07
CA ALA A 67 11.26 -20.32 -1.72
C ALA A 67 10.56 -20.66 -3.05
N GLU A 68 11.08 -21.62 -3.81
CA GLU A 68 10.47 -22.06 -5.07
C GLU A 68 9.07 -22.64 -4.87
N GLU A 69 8.90 -23.51 -3.88
CA GLU A 69 7.58 -24.10 -3.57
C GLU A 69 6.60 -23.05 -3.02
N ILE A 70 7.08 -22.10 -2.24
CA ILE A 70 6.26 -20.97 -1.78
C ILE A 70 5.78 -20.14 -2.98
N TYR A 71 6.65 -19.84 -3.94
CA TYR A 71 6.24 -19.13 -5.15
C TYR A 71 5.26 -19.95 -6.02
N LYS A 72 5.40 -21.26 -6.10
CA LYS A 72 4.39 -22.12 -6.77
C LYS A 72 3.03 -22.02 -6.10
N GLN A 73 2.99 -21.95 -4.77
CA GLN A 73 1.73 -21.76 -4.06
C GLN A 73 1.14 -20.36 -4.32
N ILE A 74 1.99 -19.32 -4.32
CA ILE A 74 1.57 -17.95 -4.66
C ILE A 74 0.97 -17.91 -6.06
N ASP A 75 1.61 -18.53 -7.05
CA ASP A 75 1.10 -18.59 -8.43
C ASP A 75 -0.24 -19.33 -8.51
N SER A 76 -0.39 -20.44 -7.78
CA SER A 76 -1.64 -21.19 -7.70
C SER A 76 -2.76 -20.35 -7.10
N ASP A 77 -2.49 -19.65 -5.99
CA ASP A 77 -3.46 -18.80 -5.30
C ASP A 77 -3.89 -17.62 -6.19
N LEU A 78 -2.93 -16.94 -6.82
CA LEU A 78 -3.23 -15.80 -7.68
C LEU A 78 -3.97 -16.21 -8.97
N THR A 79 -3.61 -17.33 -9.57
CA THR A 79 -4.32 -17.86 -10.76
C THR A 79 -5.78 -18.16 -10.43
N GLN A 80 -6.05 -18.76 -9.26
CA GLN A 80 -7.41 -19.01 -8.83
C GLN A 80 -8.14 -17.70 -8.51
N ALA A 81 -7.47 -16.75 -7.80
CA ALA A 81 -8.03 -15.44 -7.49
C ALA A 81 -8.42 -14.67 -8.77
N GLU A 82 -7.57 -14.70 -9.81
CA GLU A 82 -7.86 -14.10 -11.12
C GLU A 82 -9.12 -14.68 -11.77
N GLY A 83 -9.40 -15.97 -11.57
CA GLY A 83 -10.60 -16.63 -12.08
C GLY A 83 -11.87 -16.32 -11.28
N LEU A 84 -11.76 -15.93 -10.02
CA LEU A 84 -12.88 -15.75 -9.10
C LEU A 84 -13.24 -14.27 -8.85
N LEU A 85 -12.28 -13.36 -8.96
CA LEU A 85 -12.48 -11.95 -8.70
C LEU A 85 -13.14 -11.24 -9.88
N PRO A 86 -14.07 -10.31 -9.62
CA PRO A 86 -14.72 -9.56 -10.68
C PRO A 86 -13.74 -8.56 -11.31
N ARG A 87 -14.05 -8.15 -12.53
CA ARG A 87 -13.32 -7.06 -13.19
C ARG A 87 -13.57 -5.72 -12.50
N GLN A 88 -14.77 -5.50 -12.02
CA GLN A 88 -15.20 -4.25 -11.39
C GLN A 88 -16.26 -4.53 -10.33
N TRP A 89 -16.28 -3.74 -9.28
CA TRP A 89 -17.30 -3.77 -8.25
C TRP A 89 -18.33 -2.67 -8.47
N GLN A 90 -19.53 -2.88 -7.95
CA GLN A 90 -20.51 -1.81 -7.80
C GLN A 90 -19.98 -0.76 -6.81
N SER A 91 -20.45 0.48 -6.92
CA SER A 91 -20.00 1.61 -6.10
C SER A 91 -20.04 1.36 -4.58
N ALA A 92 -21.03 0.58 -4.10
CA ALA A 92 -21.14 0.22 -2.69
C ALA A 92 -20.00 -0.69 -2.17
N TYR A 93 -19.22 -1.29 -3.07
CA TYR A 93 -18.12 -2.20 -2.75
C TYR A 93 -16.79 -1.72 -3.33
N LEU A 94 -16.70 -0.41 -3.61
CA LEU A 94 -15.46 0.20 -4.09
C LEU A 94 -14.33 -0.05 -3.09
N GLY A 95 -13.14 -0.33 -3.59
CA GLY A 95 -11.97 -0.67 -2.78
C GLY A 95 -11.76 -2.17 -2.53
N ARG A 96 -12.77 -3.05 -2.83
CA ARG A 96 -12.56 -4.50 -2.80
C ARG A 96 -11.67 -4.95 -3.95
N LEU A 97 -11.04 -6.13 -3.76
CA LEU A 97 -10.12 -6.70 -4.74
C LEU A 97 -10.81 -7.03 -6.07
N THR A 98 -10.10 -6.72 -7.14
CA THR A 98 -10.51 -7.01 -8.52
C THR A 98 -9.58 -8.03 -9.17
N TRP A 99 -9.97 -8.54 -10.31
CA TRP A 99 -9.09 -9.31 -11.19
C TRP A 99 -7.75 -8.58 -11.44
N GLY A 100 -7.80 -7.27 -11.69
CA GLY A 100 -6.61 -6.47 -11.95
C GLY A 100 -5.68 -6.38 -10.75
N SER A 101 -6.23 -6.34 -9.52
CA SER A 101 -5.43 -6.41 -8.29
C SER A 101 -4.62 -7.71 -8.22
N ALA A 102 -5.28 -8.85 -8.50
CA ALA A 102 -4.61 -10.16 -8.49
C ALA A 102 -3.56 -10.27 -9.61
N ARG A 103 -3.91 -9.84 -10.82
CA ARG A 103 -3.03 -9.90 -12.00
C ARG A 103 -1.80 -9.00 -11.84
N ALA A 104 -1.96 -7.80 -11.27
CA ALA A 104 -0.86 -6.89 -11.00
C ALA A 104 0.08 -7.42 -9.90
N LEU A 105 -0.48 -8.02 -8.83
CA LEU A 105 0.34 -8.69 -7.82
C LEU A 105 1.13 -9.86 -8.45
N HIS A 106 0.50 -10.63 -9.32
CA HIS A 106 1.15 -11.73 -10.03
C HIS A 106 2.34 -11.23 -10.88
N ALA A 107 2.17 -10.11 -11.61
CA ALA A 107 3.27 -9.47 -12.32
C ALA A 107 4.45 -9.13 -11.39
N ARG A 108 4.17 -8.60 -10.19
CA ARG A 108 5.21 -8.29 -9.19
C ARG A 108 5.91 -9.55 -8.67
N THR A 109 5.20 -10.65 -8.49
CA THR A 109 5.82 -11.91 -8.06
C THR A 109 6.74 -12.49 -9.12
N TYR A 110 6.38 -12.40 -10.40
CA TYR A 110 7.23 -12.77 -11.53
C TYR A 110 8.49 -11.90 -11.61
N MET A 111 8.34 -10.58 -11.46
CA MET A 111 9.46 -9.65 -11.43
C MET A 111 10.50 -10.03 -10.37
N MET A 112 10.07 -10.38 -9.17
CA MET A 112 10.98 -10.75 -8.07
C MET A 112 11.74 -12.05 -8.31
N ARG A 113 11.29 -12.88 -9.25
CA ARG A 113 11.94 -14.14 -9.67
C ARG A 113 12.73 -13.99 -10.97
N ASN A 114 12.82 -12.79 -11.52
CA ASN A 114 13.40 -12.51 -12.85
C ASN A 114 12.67 -13.23 -14.00
N ASP A 115 11.41 -13.60 -13.81
CA ASP A 115 10.57 -14.16 -14.87
C ASP A 115 9.95 -13.01 -15.70
N TRP A 116 10.78 -12.40 -16.51
CA TRP A 116 10.45 -11.21 -17.27
C TRP A 116 9.34 -11.43 -18.29
N GLN A 117 9.26 -12.65 -18.87
CA GLN A 117 8.26 -12.97 -19.86
C GLN A 117 6.86 -12.99 -19.26
N ASN A 118 6.68 -13.71 -18.15
CA ASN A 118 5.39 -13.78 -17.47
C ASN A 118 5.03 -12.44 -16.81
N MET A 119 6.02 -11.72 -16.27
CA MET A 119 5.84 -10.35 -15.75
C MET A 119 5.31 -9.42 -16.84
N TYR A 120 5.96 -9.40 -18.02
CA TYR A 120 5.52 -8.57 -19.14
C TYR A 120 4.09 -8.90 -19.58
N THR A 121 3.78 -10.19 -19.71
CA THR A 121 2.43 -10.65 -20.07
C THR A 121 1.41 -10.18 -19.06
N ALA A 122 1.64 -10.42 -17.77
CA ALA A 122 0.70 -10.04 -16.71
C ALA A 122 0.51 -8.52 -16.59
N ALA A 123 1.59 -7.74 -16.70
CA ALA A 123 1.51 -6.28 -16.70
C ALA A 123 0.73 -5.75 -17.94
N THR A 124 1.00 -6.33 -19.12
CA THR A 124 0.32 -5.97 -20.36
C THR A 124 -1.18 -6.27 -20.30
N ASP A 125 -1.58 -7.39 -19.67
CA ASP A 125 -2.98 -7.74 -19.48
C ASP A 125 -3.72 -6.68 -18.64
N VAL A 126 -3.08 -6.17 -17.56
CA VAL A 126 -3.64 -5.10 -16.73
C VAL A 126 -3.74 -3.80 -17.52
N MET A 127 -2.67 -3.41 -18.23
CA MET A 127 -2.64 -2.18 -19.03
C MET A 127 -3.72 -2.18 -20.13
N ASN A 128 -3.88 -3.32 -20.81
CA ASN A 128 -4.84 -3.46 -21.92
C ASN A 128 -6.26 -3.77 -21.44
N SER A 129 -6.50 -3.93 -20.16
CA SER A 129 -7.83 -4.24 -19.63
C SER A 129 -8.85 -3.12 -19.83
N GLY A 130 -8.39 -1.89 -20.04
CA GLY A 130 -9.22 -0.69 -20.11
C GLY A 130 -9.82 -0.26 -18.76
N GLN A 131 -9.42 -0.90 -17.66
CA GLN A 131 -9.94 -0.62 -16.32
C GLN A 131 -9.15 0.47 -15.60
N TYR A 132 -7.90 0.66 -15.98
CA TYR A 132 -6.95 1.57 -15.34
C TYR A 132 -6.34 2.53 -16.34
N ASN A 133 -6.01 3.73 -15.91
CA ASN A 133 -5.29 4.71 -16.72
C ASN A 133 -4.44 5.62 -15.81
N LEU A 134 -3.50 6.34 -16.40
CA LEU A 134 -2.59 7.26 -15.71
C LEU A 134 -3.03 8.73 -15.85
N ASN A 135 -4.34 8.99 -15.78
CA ASN A 135 -4.89 10.33 -15.98
C ASN A 135 -5.01 11.13 -14.67
N THR A 136 -4.88 10.48 -13.53
CA THR A 136 -4.90 11.18 -12.24
C THR A 136 -3.64 12.04 -12.11
N PRO A 137 -3.74 13.34 -11.82
CA PRO A 137 -2.57 14.19 -11.61
C PRO A 137 -1.69 13.62 -10.50
N TYR A 138 -0.38 13.65 -10.71
CA TYR A 138 0.58 12.98 -9.80
C TYR A 138 0.54 13.53 -8.36
N ASP A 139 0.26 14.80 -8.19
CA ASP A 139 0.11 15.46 -6.88
C ASP A 139 -1.20 15.13 -6.18
N VAL A 140 -2.21 14.68 -6.94
CA VAL A 140 -3.53 14.27 -6.41
C VAL A 140 -3.54 12.81 -5.94
N ILE A 141 -2.74 11.92 -6.56
CA ILE A 141 -2.74 10.47 -6.27
C ILE A 141 -2.59 10.15 -4.76
N PHE A 142 -1.87 11.00 -4.02
CA PHE A 142 -1.55 10.77 -2.61
C PHE A 142 -2.42 11.60 -1.65
N THR A 143 -3.51 12.17 -2.14
CA THR A 143 -4.50 12.91 -1.36
C THR A 143 -5.80 12.11 -1.26
N ASP A 144 -6.72 12.55 -0.39
CA ASP A 144 -8.06 11.95 -0.28
C ASP A 144 -8.83 11.98 -1.61
N GLU A 145 -8.59 12.99 -2.46
CA GLU A 145 -9.19 13.09 -3.79
C GLU A 145 -8.66 12.02 -4.77
N GLY A 146 -7.48 11.50 -4.50
CA GLY A 146 -6.84 10.42 -5.28
C GLY A 146 -7.28 9.02 -4.89
N GLU A 147 -8.01 8.87 -3.78
CA GLU A 147 -8.48 7.55 -3.32
C GLU A 147 -9.38 6.88 -4.35
N ASN A 148 -9.12 5.60 -4.60
CA ASN A 148 -9.85 4.79 -5.57
C ASN A 148 -9.96 5.44 -6.97
N SER A 149 -8.96 6.23 -7.34
CA SER A 149 -8.88 6.84 -8.66
C SER A 149 -8.73 5.80 -9.77
N SER A 150 -8.84 6.24 -11.02
CA SER A 150 -8.65 5.36 -12.19
C SER A 150 -7.24 4.77 -12.31
N GLU A 151 -6.28 5.27 -11.55
CA GLU A 151 -4.91 4.74 -11.47
C GLU A 151 -4.77 3.67 -10.40
N SER A 152 -5.69 3.63 -9.42
CA SER A 152 -5.64 2.70 -8.31
C SER A 152 -5.96 1.28 -8.74
N VAL A 153 -4.97 0.41 -8.66
CA VAL A 153 -5.13 -1.03 -8.91
C VAL A 153 -5.57 -1.77 -7.66
N PHE A 154 -5.02 -1.38 -6.52
CA PHE A 154 -5.39 -1.87 -5.19
C PHE A 154 -4.95 -0.88 -4.13
N GLU A 155 -5.87 -0.53 -3.24
CA GLU A 155 -5.61 0.27 -2.05
C GLU A 155 -6.09 -0.45 -0.80
N LEU A 156 -5.29 -0.40 0.26
CA LEU A 156 -5.74 -0.82 1.58
C LEU A 156 -6.61 0.29 2.16
N GLN A 157 -7.92 0.08 2.15
CA GLN A 157 -8.87 1.06 2.66
C GLN A 157 -8.72 1.21 4.16
N CYS A 158 -8.40 2.41 4.60
CA CYS A 158 -8.30 2.77 6.01
C CYS A 158 -9.41 3.78 6.33
N ALA A 159 -10.12 3.55 7.43
CA ALA A 159 -11.15 4.47 7.89
C ALA A 159 -10.67 5.22 9.14
N SER A 160 -11.03 6.49 9.24
CA SER A 160 -10.93 7.25 10.48
C SER A 160 -12.33 7.59 10.98
N THR A 161 -12.57 7.41 12.26
CA THR A 161 -13.85 7.77 12.88
C THR A 161 -13.65 8.24 14.32
N ALA A 162 -14.21 9.39 14.64
CA ALA A 162 -14.24 9.93 16.01
C ALA A 162 -15.09 9.09 16.98
N ALA A 163 -15.83 8.09 16.48
CA ALA A 163 -16.70 7.25 17.32
C ALA A 163 -15.96 6.11 18.04
N LEU A 164 -14.69 5.84 17.67
CA LEU A 164 -13.89 4.80 18.33
C LEU A 164 -12.91 5.41 19.32
N PRO A 165 -12.61 4.73 20.45
CA PRO A 165 -11.63 5.20 21.41
C PRO A 165 -10.26 5.41 20.74
N ALA A 166 -9.52 6.42 21.18
CA ALA A 166 -8.15 6.69 20.71
C ALA A 166 -7.16 5.51 20.93
N SER A 167 -7.56 4.52 21.76
CA SER A 167 -6.83 3.25 21.93
C SER A 167 -6.98 2.29 20.74
N ASP A 168 -8.05 2.43 19.96
CA ASP A 168 -8.30 1.58 18.82
C ASP A 168 -7.62 2.21 17.61
N LYS A 169 -6.48 1.64 17.25
CA LYS A 169 -5.67 2.08 16.11
C LYS A 169 -6.40 1.80 14.80
N ILE A 170 -7.28 2.72 14.43
CA ILE A 170 -7.95 2.75 13.15
C ILE A 170 -7.25 3.75 12.24
N GLY A 171 -7.31 3.49 10.96
CA GLY A 171 -6.63 4.29 9.98
C GLY A 171 -5.21 3.80 9.67
N SER A 172 -4.47 4.60 8.98
CA SER A 172 -3.10 4.31 8.60
C SER A 172 -2.11 5.01 9.53
N GLN A 173 -1.21 4.25 10.16
CA GLN A 173 -0.09 4.83 10.90
C GLN A 173 0.99 5.43 9.97
N PHE A 174 0.82 5.32 8.66
CA PHE A 174 1.81 5.77 7.69
C PHE A 174 2.13 7.27 7.83
N CYS A 175 1.10 8.08 8.01
CA CYS A 175 1.25 9.51 8.19
C CYS A 175 1.92 9.89 9.52
N GLU A 176 1.59 9.19 10.61
CA GLU A 176 2.24 9.38 11.91
C GLU A 176 3.72 9.01 11.86
N VAL A 177 4.03 7.84 11.28
CA VAL A 177 5.41 7.33 11.22
C VAL A 177 6.29 8.17 10.31
N GLN A 178 5.78 8.64 9.17
CA GLN A 178 6.53 9.40 8.16
C GLN A 178 6.25 10.90 8.17
N GLY A 179 5.38 11.37 9.05
CA GLY A 179 5.09 12.80 9.20
C GLY A 179 6.31 13.60 9.67
N VAL A 180 6.22 14.90 9.55
CA VAL A 180 7.31 15.80 9.92
C VAL A 180 7.62 15.65 11.41
N ARG A 181 8.88 15.38 11.73
CA ARG A 181 9.40 15.43 13.08
C ARG A 181 9.92 16.84 13.36
N GLY A 182 9.46 17.42 14.44
CA GLY A 182 9.85 18.78 14.81
C GLY A 182 9.36 19.14 16.20
N SER A 183 9.06 20.42 16.43
CA SER A 183 8.55 20.93 17.68
C SER A 183 7.35 21.86 17.46
N GLY A 184 6.53 22.03 18.51
CA GLY A 184 5.35 22.88 18.45
C GLY A 184 4.34 22.40 17.39
N GLN A 185 3.95 23.27 16.49
CA GLN A 185 3.00 22.94 15.42
C GLN A 185 3.54 21.93 14.37
N TRP A 186 4.85 21.72 14.35
CA TRP A 186 5.54 20.83 13.42
C TRP A 186 5.88 19.46 14.02
N ASP A 187 5.40 19.17 15.21
CA ASP A 187 5.44 17.83 15.80
C ASP A 187 4.28 16.99 15.21
N LEU A 188 4.41 16.63 13.93
CA LEU A 188 3.37 16.00 13.14
C LEU A 188 3.60 14.50 12.92
N GLY A 189 4.70 13.98 13.43
CA GLY A 189 5.03 12.57 13.28
C GLY A 189 6.44 12.22 13.72
N TRP A 190 6.82 10.98 13.50
CA TRP A 190 8.11 10.45 13.99
C TRP A 190 9.29 10.72 13.07
N GLY A 191 9.06 11.20 11.85
CA GLY A 191 10.10 11.52 10.88
C GLY A 191 10.85 10.29 10.34
N TRP A 192 10.23 9.13 10.30
CA TRP A 192 10.86 7.97 9.69
C TRP A 192 10.80 8.07 8.17
N HIS A 193 11.82 7.53 7.50
CA HIS A 193 11.94 7.58 6.04
C HIS A 193 11.93 9.00 5.46
N MET A 194 12.61 9.92 6.13
CA MET A 194 12.83 11.26 5.59
C MET A 194 13.62 11.18 4.28
N GLY A 195 13.33 12.10 3.36
CA GLY A 195 14.11 12.26 2.13
C GLY A 195 15.56 12.67 2.44
N THR A 196 16.50 12.11 1.70
CA THR A 196 17.91 12.53 1.77
C THR A 196 18.18 13.70 0.83
N GLU A 197 19.27 14.42 1.05
CA GLU A 197 19.75 15.45 0.12
C GLU A 197 19.98 14.86 -1.29
N LEU A 198 20.56 13.67 -1.35
CA LEU A 198 20.77 12.95 -2.63
C LEU A 198 19.44 12.73 -3.38
N MET A 199 18.36 12.41 -2.66
CA MET A 199 17.05 12.29 -3.29
C MET A 199 16.56 13.64 -3.81
N GLY A 200 16.74 14.71 -3.03
CA GLY A 200 16.35 16.06 -3.43
C GLY A 200 17.10 16.59 -4.66
N GLU A 201 18.37 16.21 -4.77
CA GLU A 201 19.27 16.55 -5.90
C GLU A 201 19.06 15.68 -7.14
N ALA A 202 18.48 14.48 -6.97
CA ALA A 202 18.22 13.54 -8.07
C ALA A 202 17.10 13.98 -9.01
N PHE A 203 16.24 14.91 -8.57
CA PHE A 203 15.22 15.48 -9.43
C PHE A 203 15.83 16.48 -10.39
N GLU A 204 15.49 16.39 -11.67
CA GLU A 204 15.91 17.34 -12.68
C GLU A 204 15.31 18.74 -12.42
N PRO A 205 16.01 19.83 -12.81
CA PRO A 205 15.46 21.16 -12.68
C PRO A 205 14.12 21.31 -13.40
N GLY A 206 13.07 21.71 -12.66
CA GLY A 206 11.72 21.86 -13.18
C GLY A 206 10.89 20.57 -13.20
N ASP A 207 11.38 19.47 -12.63
CA ASP A 207 10.57 18.25 -12.47
C ASP A 207 9.48 18.47 -11.42
N PRO A 208 8.18 18.49 -11.82
CA PRO A 208 7.08 18.76 -10.89
C PRO A 208 6.89 17.66 -9.85
N ARG A 209 7.46 16.46 -10.07
CA ARG A 209 7.39 15.35 -9.11
C ARG A 209 8.16 15.63 -7.83
N LYS A 210 9.16 16.49 -7.86
CA LYS A 210 9.89 16.92 -6.67
C LYS A 210 8.93 17.53 -5.65
N ASP A 211 8.18 18.53 -6.07
CA ASP A 211 7.25 19.25 -5.20
C ASP A 211 6.06 18.41 -4.74
N ALA A 212 5.67 17.41 -5.51
CA ALA A 212 4.63 16.47 -5.12
C ALA A 212 5.13 15.36 -4.16
N THR A 213 6.44 15.08 -4.17
CA THR A 213 7.03 13.98 -3.38
C THR A 213 7.66 14.45 -2.09
N LEU A 214 8.33 15.60 -2.11
CA LEU A 214 9.12 16.12 -0.99
C LEU A 214 8.51 17.38 -0.42
N LEU A 215 8.41 17.43 0.90
CA LEU A 215 8.23 18.66 1.65
C LEU A 215 9.61 19.10 2.12
N TYR A 216 10.02 20.32 1.81
CA TYR A 216 11.33 20.83 2.16
C TYR A 216 11.30 22.27 2.61
N PHE A 217 12.24 22.59 3.49
CA PHE A 217 12.38 23.89 4.14
C PHE A 217 13.82 24.37 4.00
N ARG A 218 14.00 25.68 4.05
CA ARG A 218 15.31 26.28 4.19
C ARG A 218 15.98 25.81 5.49
N ARG A 219 17.31 25.67 5.43
CA ARG A 219 18.11 25.19 6.58
C ARG A 219 18.32 26.23 7.67
N SER A 220 18.19 27.51 7.36
CA SER A 220 18.45 28.63 8.27
C SER A 220 17.39 29.69 8.11
N ASP A 221 16.99 30.31 9.22
CA ASP A 221 16.07 31.43 9.22
C ASP A 221 16.64 32.69 8.56
N THR A 222 17.98 32.74 8.39
CA THR A 222 18.67 33.84 7.71
C THR A 222 18.74 33.65 6.19
N ASP A 223 18.49 32.46 5.69
CA ASP A 223 18.48 32.20 4.26
C ASP A 223 17.21 32.80 3.63
N PRO A 224 17.33 33.44 2.45
CA PRO A 224 16.15 33.92 1.76
C PRO A 224 15.25 32.74 1.39
N ILE A 225 13.93 32.94 1.45
CA ILE A 225 12.97 31.95 1.00
C ILE A 225 12.88 32.06 -0.51
N THR A 226 13.26 30.98 -1.17
CA THR A 226 13.16 30.87 -2.64
C THR A 226 12.35 29.60 -3.01
N PRO A 227 11.79 29.52 -4.21
CA PRO A 227 11.12 28.30 -4.68
C PRO A 227 12.02 27.06 -4.70
N GLU A 228 13.34 27.26 -4.77
CA GLU A 228 14.30 26.17 -4.87
C GLU A 228 14.65 25.58 -3.49
N ASN A 229 14.50 26.35 -2.42
CA ASN A 229 14.89 25.93 -1.07
C ASN A 229 13.73 25.72 -0.11
N THR A 230 12.51 26.04 -0.50
CA THR A 230 11.33 25.91 0.35
C THR A 230 10.08 25.72 -0.50
N ASN A 231 9.29 24.69 -0.24
CA ASN A 231 7.94 24.62 -0.72
C ASN A 231 6.92 24.82 0.41
N LYS A 232 5.83 25.45 0.10
CA LYS A 232 4.74 25.77 1.02
C LYS A 232 3.46 25.12 0.50
N PRO A 233 3.21 23.83 0.81
CA PRO A 233 2.11 23.08 0.20
C PRO A 233 0.74 23.73 0.44
N TYR A 234 0.58 24.43 1.57
CA TYR A 234 -0.70 25.05 1.95
C TYR A 234 -0.54 26.54 2.37
N GLY A 235 0.54 27.17 1.96
CA GLY A 235 0.82 28.58 2.31
C GLY A 235 1.43 28.81 3.68
N GLU A 236 1.83 27.75 4.38
CA GLU A 236 2.49 27.85 5.69
C GLU A 236 3.85 28.52 5.59
N SER A 237 4.28 29.17 6.66
CA SER A 237 5.64 29.69 6.77
C SER A 237 6.63 28.55 6.99
N PRO A 238 7.81 28.57 6.34
CA PRO A 238 8.89 27.64 6.64
C PRO A 238 9.26 27.75 8.11
N VAL A 239 9.59 26.63 8.74
CA VAL A 239 9.77 26.58 10.17
C VAL A 239 11.16 26.08 10.53
N SER A 240 11.83 26.84 11.37
CA SER A 240 13.08 26.45 12.03
C SER A 240 12.92 25.29 13.04
N GLN A 241 11.70 24.81 13.22
CA GLN A 241 11.35 23.79 14.22
C GLN A 241 11.36 22.35 13.67
N ALA A 242 11.49 22.18 12.38
CA ALA A 242 11.56 20.83 11.78
C ALA A 242 12.99 20.27 11.88
N ASP A 243 13.10 18.98 12.27
CA ASP A 243 14.38 18.31 12.52
C ASP A 243 15.10 17.81 11.26
N GLY A 244 14.73 18.26 10.08
CA GLY A 244 15.33 17.82 8.82
C GLY A 244 15.11 18.79 7.68
N THR A 245 15.70 18.46 6.51
CA THR A 245 15.59 19.28 5.30
C THR A 245 14.49 18.83 4.38
N TYR A 246 14.30 17.52 4.25
CA TYR A 246 13.32 16.90 3.36
C TYR A 246 12.46 15.90 4.11
N PHE A 247 11.14 16.01 3.95
CA PHE A 247 10.17 15.08 4.51
C PHE A 247 9.31 14.48 3.41
N ASN A 248 8.64 13.38 3.69
CA ASN A 248 7.72 12.76 2.76
C ASN A 248 6.42 13.58 2.67
N LYS A 249 6.26 14.35 1.58
CA LYS A 249 5.04 15.14 1.37
C LYS A 249 3.81 14.28 1.15
N LYS A 250 3.96 13.08 0.62
CA LYS A 250 2.85 12.13 0.42
C LYS A 250 2.23 11.64 1.73
N ALA A 251 2.95 11.79 2.85
CA ALA A 251 2.47 11.50 4.20
C ALA A 251 2.18 12.78 5.00
N TYR A 252 2.31 13.95 4.38
CA TYR A 252 2.12 15.22 5.05
C TYR A 252 0.64 15.56 5.20
N THR A 253 0.25 15.95 6.41
CA THR A 253 -1.06 16.53 6.71
C THR A 253 -0.88 18.01 7.02
N CYS A 254 -1.75 18.82 6.46
CA CYS A 254 -1.73 20.27 6.61
C CYS A 254 -1.89 20.70 8.08
N LEU A 255 -1.07 21.68 8.53
CA LEU A 255 -1.21 22.34 9.84
C LEU A 255 -2.56 23.02 10.07
N LEU A 256 -3.26 23.37 8.99
CA LEU A 256 -4.54 24.09 9.06
C LEU A 256 -5.74 23.13 9.25
N TYR A 257 -5.57 21.86 9.03
CA TYR A 257 -6.61 20.87 9.29
C TYR A 257 -6.52 20.41 10.75
N THR A 258 -7.30 21.06 11.61
CA THR A 258 -7.57 20.63 12.98
C THR A 258 -8.66 19.57 13.05
N SER A 259 -9.13 19.04 11.93
CA SER A 259 -10.01 17.88 11.90
C SER A 259 -9.23 16.64 12.31
N PRO A 260 -9.82 15.72 13.06
CA PRO A 260 -9.13 14.49 13.45
C PRO A 260 -8.56 13.83 12.20
N SER A 261 -7.26 13.98 12.07
CA SER A 261 -6.45 13.28 11.08
C SER A 261 -6.60 11.78 11.36
N PRO A 262 -6.42 10.91 10.37
CA PRO A 262 -6.21 9.49 10.64
C PRO A 262 -5.12 9.17 11.67
N ARG A 263 -4.53 10.19 12.26
CA ARG A 263 -3.50 10.13 13.31
C ARG A 263 -4.03 10.33 14.71
N ASP A 264 -5.13 11.06 14.84
CA ASP A 264 -5.80 11.31 16.11
C ASP A 264 -6.84 10.20 16.34
#